data_96d5f46833e05881720ba2f28cc311ec
#
_entry.id   96d5f46833e05881720ba2f28cc311ec
#
_cell.length_a   1.000
_cell.length_b   1.000
_cell.length_c   1.000
_cell.angle_alpha   90.00
_cell.angle_beta   90.00
_cell.angle_gamma   90.00
#
_symmetry.space_group_name_H-M   'P 1'
#
loop_
_entity.id
_entity.type
_entity.pdbx_description
1 polymer ?
#
loop_
_entity_poly.entity_id
_entity_poly.type
_entity_poly.pdbx_seq_one_letter_code
_entity_poly.pdbx_strand_id
1 'polypeptide(L)'
;LSEMKEIIPFEAIEKLLIEKSIYKPNKGKQGRPSIPSNILVGALFLQSWYGLSDPMTEELIHDRISFRKFLDIKDEDTIPDETTICKFRNALIKNNLLESIFLEVKMSMVEKNLILNEGTLVDATLIHSSEPKRKKDENGKTISNKANDEDATYTSKRGRKHHGYKIHIATDTNSIIKNVITTTAKTHDSTQFDALTKDETRAVFADSGYMSQERKRKLRADGIFNGITERRVRGQSKLRTKQSKNNTRFSKVRALVELPFAFIKRQMKYVETKYLGLHKNSQHVFLIAAAYNLKRMPNLIQRCT
;
A
#
# COMPACT_ATOMS: atom_id res chain seq x y z
N LEU A 1 10.91 5.80 16.36
CA LEU A 1 11.68 5.97 15.11
C LEU A 1 13.02 5.24 15.18
N SER A 2 13.71 5.24 16.33
CA SER A 2 15.01 4.54 16.48
C SER A 2 14.90 3.05 16.15
N GLU A 3 13.96 2.33 16.75
CA GLU A 3 13.70 0.92 16.47
C GLU A 3 13.37 0.67 14.97
N MET A 4 12.65 1.60 14.35
CA MET A 4 12.29 1.47 12.95
C MET A 4 13.48 1.63 12.01
N LYS A 5 14.44 2.48 12.37
CA LYS A 5 15.66 2.68 11.62
C LYS A 5 16.48 1.40 11.49
N GLU A 6 16.60 0.65 12.58
CA GLU A 6 17.34 -0.62 12.64
C GLU A 6 16.69 -1.76 11.84
N ILE A 7 15.40 -1.60 11.54
CA ILE A 7 14.62 -2.63 10.85
C ILE A 7 14.58 -2.41 9.33
N ILE A 8 14.74 -1.15 8.89
CA ILE A 8 14.70 -0.83 7.46
C ILE A 8 15.91 -1.42 6.75
N PRO A 9 15.74 -2.18 5.65
CA PRO A 9 16.85 -2.78 4.92
C PRO A 9 17.52 -1.74 4.00
N PHE A 10 18.09 -0.68 4.60
CA PHE A 10 18.71 0.42 3.83
C PHE A 10 19.81 -0.04 2.90
N GLU A 11 20.65 -1.00 3.32
CA GLU A 11 21.76 -1.53 2.49
C GLU A 11 21.23 -2.24 1.23
N ALA A 12 20.20 -3.08 1.37
CA ALA A 12 19.59 -3.76 0.24
C ALA A 12 18.93 -2.76 -0.72
N ILE A 13 18.22 -1.75 -0.16
CA ILE A 13 17.61 -0.68 -0.97
C ILE A 13 18.69 0.14 -1.68
N GLU A 14 19.77 0.53 -1.02
CA GLU A 14 20.88 1.27 -1.64
C GLU A 14 21.50 0.49 -2.79
N LYS A 15 21.80 -0.80 -2.58
CA LYS A 15 22.32 -1.69 -3.62
C LYS A 15 21.38 -1.71 -4.84
N LEU A 16 20.09 -1.88 -4.63
CA LEU A 16 19.08 -1.81 -5.68
C LEU A 16 19.13 -0.47 -6.44
N LEU A 17 19.24 0.66 -5.73
CA LEU A 17 19.27 1.99 -6.33
C LEU A 17 20.54 2.23 -7.16
N ILE A 18 21.67 1.68 -6.73
CA ILE A 18 22.95 1.73 -7.46
C ILE A 18 22.85 0.88 -8.73
N GLU A 19 22.39 -0.36 -8.63
CA GLU A 19 22.19 -1.27 -9.77
C GLU A 19 21.30 -0.67 -10.85
N LYS A 20 20.26 0.04 -10.45
CA LYS A 20 19.33 0.73 -11.36
C LYS A 20 19.80 2.13 -11.79
N SER A 21 21.01 2.53 -11.41
CA SER A 21 21.62 3.83 -11.76
C SER A 21 20.80 5.07 -11.31
N ILE A 22 19.97 4.90 -10.30
CA ILE A 22 19.18 6.01 -9.70
C ILE A 22 20.00 6.76 -8.66
N TYR A 23 20.87 6.04 -7.95
CA TYR A 23 21.78 6.61 -6.97
C TYR A 23 23.23 6.31 -7.34
N LYS A 24 24.07 7.33 -7.24
CA LYS A 24 25.52 7.22 -7.46
C LYS A 24 26.23 7.76 -6.22
N PRO A 25 26.80 6.88 -5.39
CA PRO A 25 27.56 7.31 -4.21
C PRO A 25 28.76 8.14 -4.65
N ASN A 26 29.01 9.24 -3.95
CA ASN A 26 30.10 10.16 -4.26
C ASN A 26 31.42 9.60 -3.71
N LYS A 27 32.10 8.76 -4.50
CA LYS A 27 33.43 8.23 -4.16
C LYS A 27 34.51 9.18 -4.67
N GLY A 28 34.78 10.26 -3.92
CA GLY A 28 35.95 11.12 -4.17
C GLY A 28 35.92 11.95 -5.46
N LYS A 29 34.76 12.16 -6.09
CA LYS A 29 34.61 13.02 -7.28
C LYS A 29 34.47 14.50 -6.88
N GLN A 30 35.08 15.41 -7.67
CA GLN A 30 34.84 16.85 -7.53
C GLN A 30 33.35 17.16 -7.78
N GLY A 31 32.77 18.02 -6.96
CA GLY A 31 31.40 18.49 -7.04
C GLY A 31 30.65 18.40 -5.71
N ARG A 32 29.42 18.93 -5.68
CA ARG A 32 28.55 18.83 -4.50
C ARG A 32 28.26 17.36 -4.21
N PRO A 33 28.48 16.88 -2.98
CA PRO A 33 28.16 15.51 -2.59
C PRO A 33 26.69 15.18 -2.83
N SER A 34 26.40 13.99 -3.35
CA SER A 34 25.02 13.49 -3.42
C SER A 34 24.50 13.22 -2.00
N ILE A 35 23.26 13.59 -1.75
CA ILE A 35 22.61 13.23 -0.48
C ILE A 35 22.54 11.72 -0.37
N PRO A 36 22.93 11.11 0.76
CA PRO A 36 22.92 9.67 0.97
C PRO A 36 21.53 9.05 0.69
N SER A 37 21.52 7.86 0.11
CA SER A 37 20.29 7.16 -0.29
C SER A 37 19.38 6.83 0.90
N ASN A 38 19.97 6.49 2.06
CA ASN A 38 19.24 6.22 3.30
C ASN A 38 18.47 7.46 3.79
N ILE A 39 19.04 8.68 3.62
CA ILE A 39 18.36 9.94 3.96
C ILE A 39 17.15 10.14 3.04
N LEU A 40 17.33 9.97 1.73
CA LEU A 40 16.25 10.17 0.75
C LEU A 40 15.13 9.14 0.92
N VAL A 41 15.48 7.86 1.07
CA VAL A 41 14.50 6.78 1.32
C VAL A 41 13.81 6.97 2.67
N GLY A 42 14.59 7.30 3.70
CA GLY A 42 14.07 7.60 5.04
C GLY A 42 13.10 8.78 5.04
N ALA A 43 13.39 9.86 4.28
CA ALA A 43 12.49 11.00 4.12
C ALA A 43 11.15 10.57 3.49
N LEU A 44 11.15 9.69 2.48
CA LEU A 44 9.91 9.15 1.89
C LEU A 44 9.09 8.30 2.89
N PHE A 45 9.75 7.55 3.77
CA PHE A 45 9.05 6.83 4.84
C PHE A 45 8.48 7.78 5.89
N LEU A 46 9.25 8.80 6.33
CA LEU A 46 8.73 9.85 7.24
C LEU A 46 7.51 10.54 6.61
N GLN A 47 7.61 10.92 5.34
CA GLN A 47 6.52 11.52 4.60
C GLN A 47 5.26 10.63 4.60
N SER A 48 5.43 9.33 4.38
CA SER A 48 4.33 8.37 4.37
C SER A 48 3.72 8.19 5.76
N TRP A 49 4.52 8.01 6.81
CA TRP A 49 4.03 7.79 8.18
C TRP A 49 3.29 8.96 8.79
N TYR A 50 3.72 10.18 8.45
CA TYR A 50 3.13 11.40 9.01
C TYR A 50 2.17 12.11 8.06
N GLY A 51 2.01 11.60 6.83
CA GLY A 51 1.12 12.17 5.80
C GLY A 51 1.55 13.56 5.35
N LEU A 52 2.88 13.80 5.19
CA LEU A 52 3.45 15.11 4.91
C LEU A 52 3.49 15.42 3.41
N SER A 53 3.51 16.71 3.07
CA SER A 53 3.90 17.23 1.76
C SER A 53 5.41 17.33 1.63
N ASP A 54 5.95 17.60 0.44
CA ASP A 54 7.39 17.77 0.24
C ASP A 54 7.95 18.96 1.04
N PRO A 55 7.35 20.18 0.99
CA PRO A 55 7.79 21.30 1.82
C PRO A 55 7.73 20.99 3.32
N MET A 56 6.63 20.41 3.79
CA MET A 56 6.48 20.05 5.20
C MET A 56 7.50 19.01 5.64
N THR A 57 7.91 18.10 4.75
CA THR A 57 8.94 17.11 5.06
C THR A 57 10.29 17.76 5.27
N GLU A 58 10.68 18.68 4.40
CA GLU A 58 11.89 19.50 4.54
C GLU A 58 11.87 20.29 5.86
N GLU A 59 10.81 21.08 6.11
CA GLU A 59 10.63 21.86 7.33
C GLU A 59 10.78 21.01 8.60
N LEU A 60 10.07 19.87 8.66
CA LEU A 60 10.13 19.00 9.84
C LEU A 60 11.45 18.25 10.00
N ILE A 61 12.24 18.05 8.95
CA ILE A 61 13.61 17.54 9.08
C ILE A 61 14.51 18.61 9.69
N HIS A 62 14.28 19.90 9.39
CA HIS A 62 14.98 21.01 10.04
C HIS A 62 14.62 21.12 11.53
N ASP A 63 13.33 21.07 11.87
CA ASP A 63 12.85 21.39 13.22
C ASP A 63 12.92 20.21 14.19
N ARG A 64 12.72 18.95 13.72
CA ARG A 64 12.57 17.81 14.61
C ARG A 64 13.86 17.04 14.79
N ILE A 65 14.45 17.10 15.95
CA ILE A 65 15.61 16.30 16.36
C ILE A 65 15.35 14.78 16.13
N SER A 66 14.13 14.31 16.35
CA SER A 66 13.78 12.90 16.15
C SER A 66 13.84 12.48 14.68
N PHE A 67 13.54 13.38 13.73
CA PHE A 67 13.65 13.13 12.28
C PHE A 67 15.13 13.11 11.86
N ARG A 68 15.91 14.08 12.34
CA ARG A 68 17.35 14.13 12.07
C ARG A 68 18.07 12.89 12.61
N LYS A 69 17.77 12.45 13.85
CA LYS A 69 18.30 11.22 14.43
C LYS A 69 17.90 9.98 13.63
N PHE A 70 16.66 9.91 13.13
CA PHE A 70 16.20 8.82 12.30
C PHE A 70 16.96 8.75 10.97
N LEU A 71 17.26 9.90 10.36
CA LEU A 71 17.96 10.02 9.08
C LEU A 71 19.49 10.04 9.20
N ASP A 72 20.07 10.00 10.42
CA ASP A 72 21.52 10.20 10.69
C ASP A 72 22.07 11.53 10.19
N ILE A 73 21.25 12.57 10.19
CA ILE A 73 21.66 13.90 9.78
C ILE A 73 22.31 14.62 10.96
N LYS A 74 23.58 15.00 10.83
CA LYS A 74 24.33 15.83 11.76
C LYS A 74 24.06 17.31 11.49
N ASP A 75 24.56 18.19 12.37
CA ASP A 75 24.31 19.64 12.25
C ASP A 75 24.97 20.26 11.01
N GLU A 76 26.11 19.71 10.58
CA GLU A 76 26.85 20.12 9.39
C GLU A 76 26.35 19.49 8.08
N ASP A 77 25.45 18.50 8.15
CA ASP A 77 25.01 17.78 6.95
C ASP A 77 23.95 18.55 6.17
N THR A 78 23.98 18.38 4.85
CA THR A 78 22.97 18.96 3.97
C THR A 78 21.64 18.21 4.09
N ILE A 79 20.58 18.92 4.46
CA ILE A 79 19.21 18.42 4.47
C ILE A 79 18.65 18.43 3.05
N PRO A 80 17.93 17.38 2.61
CA PRO A 80 17.27 17.37 1.32
C PRO A 80 16.14 18.41 1.26
N ASP A 81 16.19 19.28 0.28
CA ASP A 81 15.12 20.23 -0.02
C ASP A 81 13.90 19.51 -0.65
N GLU A 82 12.74 20.20 -0.68
CA GLU A 82 11.49 19.69 -1.26
C GLU A 82 11.66 19.22 -2.70
N THR A 83 12.45 19.95 -3.50
CA THR A 83 12.66 19.63 -4.91
C THR A 83 13.51 18.38 -5.09
N THR A 84 14.48 18.15 -4.22
CA THR A 84 15.30 16.93 -4.19
C THR A 84 14.46 15.71 -3.81
N ILE A 85 13.63 15.83 -2.77
CA ILE A 85 12.69 14.77 -2.36
C ILE A 85 11.74 14.44 -3.52
N CYS A 86 11.16 15.47 -4.14
CA CYS A 86 10.24 15.31 -5.27
C CYS A 86 10.92 14.65 -6.48
N LYS A 87 12.11 15.09 -6.89
CA LYS A 87 12.87 14.53 -8.02
C LYS A 87 13.24 13.07 -7.75
N PHE A 88 13.72 12.75 -6.55
CA PHE A 88 14.08 11.40 -6.16
C PHE A 88 12.86 10.47 -6.23
N ARG A 89 11.75 10.85 -5.63
CA ARG A 89 10.50 10.09 -5.69
C ARG A 89 10.01 9.87 -7.13
N ASN A 90 10.04 10.91 -7.97
CA ASN A 90 9.65 10.80 -9.37
C ASN A 90 10.57 9.86 -10.16
N ALA A 91 11.87 9.85 -9.87
CA ALA A 91 12.83 8.90 -10.45
C ALA A 91 12.49 7.45 -10.05
N LEU A 92 12.15 7.20 -8.78
CA LEU A 92 11.70 5.89 -8.32
C LEU A 92 10.42 5.45 -9.02
N ILE A 93 9.42 6.33 -9.12
CA ILE A 93 8.15 6.06 -9.81
C ILE A 93 8.38 5.70 -11.28
N LYS A 94 9.17 6.53 -11.98
CA LYS A 94 9.47 6.34 -13.42
C LYS A 94 10.11 4.98 -13.71
N ASN A 95 10.91 4.47 -12.78
CA ASN A 95 11.66 3.21 -12.93
C ASN A 95 11.01 2.02 -12.19
N ASN A 96 9.77 2.15 -11.71
CA ASN A 96 9.03 1.12 -10.96
C ASN A 96 9.73 0.61 -9.69
N LEU A 97 10.57 1.43 -9.06
CA LEU A 97 11.41 1.01 -7.94
C LEU A 97 10.69 1.03 -6.58
N LEU A 98 9.53 1.68 -6.48
CA LEU A 98 8.75 1.64 -5.24
C LEU A 98 8.14 0.25 -4.99
N GLU A 99 7.82 -0.50 -6.05
CA GLU A 99 7.50 -1.92 -5.95
C GLU A 99 8.68 -2.74 -5.46
N SER A 100 9.87 -2.51 -6.04
CA SER A 100 11.09 -3.21 -5.62
C SER A 100 11.44 -2.90 -4.15
N ILE A 101 11.31 -1.65 -3.70
CA ILE A 101 11.50 -1.28 -2.28
C ILE A 101 10.48 -2.01 -1.38
N PHE A 102 9.23 -2.13 -1.81
CA PHE A 102 8.23 -2.92 -1.07
C PHE A 102 8.65 -4.39 -0.96
N LEU A 103 9.20 -4.97 -2.03
CA LEU A 103 9.69 -6.35 -2.03
C LEU A 103 10.90 -6.53 -1.11
N GLU A 104 11.86 -5.60 -1.09
CA GLU A 104 13.00 -5.64 -0.15
C GLU A 104 12.53 -5.61 1.32
N VAL A 105 11.57 -4.73 1.65
CA VAL A 105 10.96 -4.72 2.99
C VAL A 105 10.29 -6.06 3.30
N LYS A 106 9.54 -6.61 2.35
CA LYS A 106 8.87 -7.91 2.50
C LYS A 106 9.90 -9.04 2.72
N MET A 107 10.98 -9.08 1.95
CA MET A 107 12.06 -10.06 2.08
C MET A 107 12.70 -10.00 3.46
N SER A 108 13.04 -8.81 3.96
CA SER A 108 13.54 -8.62 5.33
C SER A 108 12.58 -9.16 6.40
N MET A 109 11.26 -9.06 6.18
CA MET A 109 10.28 -9.65 7.11
C MET A 109 10.22 -11.17 7.03
N VAL A 110 10.38 -11.75 5.84
CA VAL A 110 10.47 -13.22 5.65
C VAL A 110 11.69 -13.76 6.38
N GLU A 111 12.85 -13.13 6.20
CA GLU A 111 14.12 -13.52 6.87
C GLU A 111 14.02 -13.49 8.40
N LYS A 112 13.24 -12.55 8.94
CA LYS A 112 12.98 -12.42 10.38
C LYS A 112 11.81 -13.31 10.86
N ASN A 113 11.24 -14.17 10.01
CA ASN A 113 10.07 -15.02 10.31
C ASN A 113 8.85 -14.25 10.84
N LEU A 114 8.65 -13.01 10.40
CA LEU A 114 7.53 -12.16 10.84
C LEU A 114 6.25 -12.36 10.00
N ILE A 115 6.38 -12.94 8.81
CA ILE A 115 5.25 -13.27 7.94
C ILE A 115 4.77 -14.68 8.26
N LEU A 116 3.51 -14.79 8.68
CA LEU A 116 2.90 -16.09 8.98
C LEU A 116 2.32 -16.71 7.70
N ASN A 117 2.73 -17.97 7.43
CA ASN A 117 2.19 -18.74 6.32
C ASN A 117 0.96 -19.58 6.74
N GLU A 118 0.06 -18.99 7.53
CA GLU A 118 -1.16 -19.64 8.04
C GLU A 118 -2.38 -19.38 7.16
N GLY A 119 -2.26 -18.49 6.20
CA GLY A 119 -3.31 -18.12 5.26
C GLY A 119 -3.19 -16.67 4.78
N THR A 120 -3.94 -16.37 3.73
CA THR A 120 -4.00 -15.03 3.14
C THR A 120 -5.40 -14.43 3.26
N LEU A 121 -5.46 -13.22 3.78
CA LEU A 121 -6.69 -12.44 3.91
C LEU A 121 -6.73 -11.39 2.80
N VAL A 122 -7.82 -11.35 2.04
CA VAL A 122 -7.97 -10.46 0.87
C VAL A 122 -9.13 -9.50 1.08
N ASP A 123 -8.88 -8.24 0.84
CA ASP A 123 -9.93 -7.19 0.81
C ASP A 123 -9.50 -6.00 -0.07
N ALA A 124 -10.45 -5.08 -0.33
CA ALA A 124 -10.21 -3.90 -1.13
C ALA A 124 -10.81 -2.63 -0.49
N THR A 125 -10.15 -1.51 -0.72
CA THR A 125 -10.63 -0.21 -0.26
C THR A 125 -10.56 0.83 -1.37
N LEU A 126 -11.49 1.79 -1.32
CA LEU A 126 -11.52 2.95 -2.23
C LEU A 126 -10.59 4.05 -1.72
N ILE A 127 -9.86 4.65 -2.66
CA ILE A 127 -9.11 5.90 -2.49
C ILE A 127 -9.70 6.91 -3.46
N HIS A 128 -10.05 8.08 -2.94
CA HIS A 128 -10.70 9.12 -3.74
C HIS A 128 -9.69 9.84 -4.63
N SER A 129 -10.11 10.22 -5.82
CA SER A 129 -9.42 11.17 -6.68
C SER A 129 -10.31 12.40 -6.85
N SER A 130 -9.71 13.56 -7.13
CA SER A 130 -10.47 14.79 -7.35
C SER A 130 -11.51 14.58 -8.46
N GLU A 131 -12.76 14.97 -8.17
CA GLU A 131 -13.81 14.92 -9.18
C GLU A 131 -13.61 16.01 -10.24
N PRO A 132 -14.00 15.74 -11.51
CA PRO A 132 -14.00 16.74 -12.55
C PRO A 132 -14.88 17.93 -12.14
N LYS A 133 -14.34 19.15 -12.21
CA LYS A 133 -15.14 20.35 -11.95
C LYS A 133 -16.20 20.48 -13.05
N ARG A 134 -17.46 20.58 -12.68
CA ARG A 134 -18.57 20.84 -13.59
C ARG A 134 -18.56 22.33 -13.94
N LYS A 135 -18.42 22.66 -15.23
CA LYS A 135 -18.67 24.03 -15.71
C LYS A 135 -20.10 24.09 -16.29
N LYS A 136 -20.73 25.26 -16.16
CA LYS A 136 -21.97 25.54 -16.92
C LYS A 136 -21.57 26.30 -18.18
N ASP A 137 -22.21 25.98 -19.30
CA ASP A 137 -22.12 26.78 -20.52
C ASP A 137 -22.93 28.09 -20.38
N GLU A 138 -22.83 28.94 -21.37
CA GLU A 138 -23.56 30.23 -21.43
C GLU A 138 -25.09 30.08 -21.32
N ASN A 139 -25.61 28.89 -21.63
CA ASN A 139 -27.01 28.52 -21.53
C ASN A 139 -27.40 27.85 -20.20
N GLY A 140 -26.47 27.80 -19.23
CA GLY A 140 -26.68 27.17 -17.91
C GLY A 140 -26.66 25.64 -17.93
N LYS A 141 -26.34 24.99 -19.07
CA LYS A 141 -26.25 23.54 -19.22
C LYS A 141 -24.91 23.08 -18.65
N THR A 142 -24.94 22.06 -17.81
CA THR A 142 -23.72 21.49 -17.23
C THR A 142 -22.88 20.80 -18.31
N ILE A 143 -21.72 21.37 -18.63
CA ILE A 143 -20.70 20.72 -19.46
C ILE A 143 -19.79 19.92 -18.52
N SER A 144 -19.64 18.64 -18.79
CA SER A 144 -18.65 17.81 -18.11
C SER A 144 -17.25 18.24 -18.58
N ASN A 145 -16.45 18.86 -17.72
CA ASN A 145 -15.03 19.01 -18.00
C ASN A 145 -14.40 17.64 -18.07
N LYS A 146 -13.39 17.50 -18.96
CA LYS A 146 -12.50 16.36 -18.96
C LYS A 146 -11.94 16.17 -17.54
N ALA A 147 -11.96 14.96 -17.01
CA ALA A 147 -11.38 14.67 -15.73
C ALA A 147 -9.89 15.03 -15.77
N ASN A 148 -9.37 15.69 -14.73
CA ASN A 148 -7.93 15.94 -14.62
C ASN A 148 -7.13 14.63 -14.58
N ASP A 149 -7.76 13.56 -14.07
CA ASP A 149 -7.22 12.22 -13.97
C ASP A 149 -8.05 11.29 -14.87
N GLU A 150 -7.52 10.97 -16.05
CA GLU A 150 -8.20 10.16 -17.07
C GLU A 150 -8.36 8.69 -16.67
N ASP A 151 -7.49 8.19 -15.78
CA ASP A 151 -7.52 6.81 -15.32
C ASP A 151 -8.49 6.62 -14.15
N ALA A 152 -8.84 7.69 -13.42
CA ALA A 152 -9.76 7.61 -12.31
C ALA A 152 -11.19 7.36 -12.80
N THR A 153 -11.89 6.43 -12.18
CA THR A 153 -13.23 6.03 -12.60
C THR A 153 -14.25 6.11 -11.47
N TYR A 154 -15.54 6.12 -11.85
CA TYR A 154 -16.64 6.09 -10.90
C TYR A 154 -17.03 4.67 -10.51
N THR A 155 -17.36 4.49 -9.25
CA THR A 155 -18.03 3.30 -8.72
C THR A 155 -19.13 3.71 -7.73
N SER A 156 -20.05 2.80 -7.44
CA SER A 156 -21.09 3.03 -6.44
C SER A 156 -20.92 2.04 -5.27
N LYS A 157 -20.92 2.57 -4.05
CA LYS A 157 -20.90 1.76 -2.82
C LYS A 157 -21.96 2.29 -1.85
N ARG A 158 -22.91 1.44 -1.46
CA ARG A 158 -24.03 1.79 -0.56
C ARG A 158 -24.82 3.02 -1.03
N GLY A 159 -25.11 3.11 -2.33
CA GLY A 159 -25.86 4.21 -2.94
C GLY A 159 -25.06 5.52 -3.15
N ARG A 160 -23.82 5.59 -2.70
CA ARG A 160 -22.95 6.77 -2.90
C ARG A 160 -21.98 6.54 -4.06
N LYS A 161 -21.84 7.54 -4.93
CA LYS A 161 -20.85 7.54 -6.00
C LYS A 161 -19.48 7.90 -5.44
N HIS A 162 -18.46 7.22 -5.90
CA HIS A 162 -17.06 7.46 -5.55
C HIS A 162 -16.25 7.54 -6.84
N HIS A 163 -15.40 8.54 -6.94
CA HIS A 163 -14.46 8.72 -8.05
C HIS A 163 -13.03 8.46 -7.56
N GLY A 164 -12.26 7.65 -8.29
CA GLY A 164 -10.87 7.37 -7.93
C GLY A 164 -10.41 5.96 -8.27
N TYR A 165 -9.72 5.33 -7.32
CA TYR A 165 -9.05 4.04 -7.46
C TYR A 165 -9.44 3.07 -6.34
N LYS A 166 -9.12 1.80 -6.54
CA LYS A 166 -9.17 0.77 -5.51
C LYS A 166 -7.79 0.24 -5.20
N ILE A 167 -7.52 0.05 -3.91
CA ILE A 167 -6.36 -0.69 -3.42
C ILE A 167 -6.86 -2.04 -2.95
N HIS A 168 -6.35 -3.10 -3.57
CA HIS A 168 -6.58 -4.48 -3.17
C HIS A 168 -5.35 -4.95 -2.43
N ILE A 169 -5.52 -5.52 -1.24
CA ILE A 169 -4.41 -6.06 -0.45
C ILE A 169 -4.64 -7.53 -0.12
N ALA A 170 -3.54 -8.24 -0.01
CA ALA A 170 -3.45 -9.55 0.58
C ALA A 170 -2.55 -9.46 1.82
N THR A 171 -3.05 -9.87 2.98
CA THR A 171 -2.28 -9.87 4.23
C THR A 171 -2.18 -11.27 4.81
N ASP A 172 -1.22 -11.49 5.69
CA ASP A 172 -1.22 -12.64 6.59
C ASP A 172 -2.11 -12.41 7.83
N THR A 173 -2.12 -13.35 8.75
CA THR A 173 -2.86 -13.25 10.02
C THR A 173 -2.25 -12.29 11.04
N ASN A 174 -0.99 -11.86 10.84
CA ASN A 174 -0.36 -10.75 11.55
C ASN A 174 -0.72 -9.37 10.97
N SER A 175 -1.56 -9.33 9.94
CA SER A 175 -1.94 -8.12 9.19
C SER A 175 -0.77 -7.48 8.44
N ILE A 176 0.26 -8.26 8.07
CA ILE A 176 1.34 -7.83 7.20
C ILE A 176 0.88 -7.88 5.73
N ILE A 177 1.08 -6.82 4.98
CA ILE A 177 0.73 -6.79 3.55
C ILE A 177 1.74 -7.65 2.78
N LYS A 178 1.26 -8.78 2.23
CA LYS A 178 2.03 -9.70 1.38
C LYS A 178 2.05 -9.26 -0.07
N ASN A 179 0.90 -8.82 -0.58
CA ASN A 179 0.71 -8.33 -1.95
C ASN A 179 -0.25 -7.14 -1.97
N VAL A 180 -0.04 -6.24 -2.91
CA VAL A 180 -0.90 -5.08 -3.13
C VAL A 180 -1.06 -4.81 -4.63
N ILE A 181 -2.28 -4.47 -5.04
CA ILE A 181 -2.61 -4.12 -6.43
C ILE A 181 -3.49 -2.88 -6.41
N THR A 182 -3.20 -1.93 -7.29
CA THR A 182 -4.03 -0.75 -7.49
C THR A 182 -4.77 -0.87 -8.83
N THR A 183 -6.06 -0.60 -8.82
CA THR A 183 -6.90 -0.59 -10.02
C THR A 183 -7.78 0.66 -10.06
N THR A 184 -8.41 0.89 -11.19
CA THR A 184 -9.47 1.91 -11.28
C THR A 184 -10.66 1.50 -10.41
N ALA A 185 -11.43 2.47 -9.89
CA ALA A 185 -12.55 2.19 -8.99
C ALA A 185 -13.64 1.31 -9.63
N LYS A 186 -13.76 1.31 -10.96
CA LYS A 186 -14.70 0.51 -11.74
C LYS A 186 -14.39 -0.98 -11.70
N THR A 187 -13.13 -1.37 -11.53
CA THR A 187 -12.69 -2.77 -11.55
C THR A 187 -13.37 -3.56 -10.42
N HIS A 188 -13.91 -4.73 -10.74
CA HIS A 188 -14.54 -5.59 -9.73
C HIS A 188 -13.48 -6.28 -8.87
N ASP A 189 -13.67 -6.29 -7.54
CA ASP A 189 -12.66 -6.75 -6.57
C ASP A 189 -12.25 -8.22 -6.82
N SER A 190 -13.21 -9.08 -7.19
CA SER A 190 -12.96 -10.50 -7.45
C SER A 190 -12.00 -10.79 -8.61
N THR A 191 -11.79 -9.84 -9.54
CA THR A 191 -10.86 -10.02 -10.67
C THR A 191 -9.40 -10.01 -10.22
N GLN A 192 -9.10 -9.42 -9.07
CA GLN A 192 -7.73 -9.33 -8.54
C GLN A 192 -7.38 -10.48 -7.59
N PHE A 193 -8.32 -11.36 -7.30
CA PHE A 193 -8.15 -12.43 -6.31
C PHE A 193 -6.98 -13.36 -6.63
N ASP A 194 -6.93 -13.90 -7.84
CA ASP A 194 -5.90 -14.87 -8.23
C ASP A 194 -4.49 -14.26 -8.21
N ALA A 195 -4.36 -13.00 -8.63
CA ALA A 195 -3.08 -12.28 -8.58
C ALA A 195 -2.63 -11.99 -7.14
N LEU A 196 -3.57 -11.69 -6.23
CA LEU A 196 -3.27 -11.44 -4.81
C LEU A 196 -2.91 -12.71 -4.04
N THR A 197 -3.43 -13.86 -4.45
CA THR A 197 -3.30 -15.14 -3.73
C THR A 197 -2.38 -16.14 -4.44
N LYS A 198 -1.62 -15.71 -5.45
CA LYS A 198 -0.80 -16.59 -6.31
C LYS A 198 0.20 -17.44 -5.54
N ASP A 199 0.72 -16.92 -4.42
CA ASP A 199 1.75 -17.58 -3.61
C ASP A 199 1.16 -18.28 -2.37
N GLU A 200 -0.17 -18.38 -2.25
CA GLU A 200 -0.83 -19.00 -1.10
C GLU A 200 -1.02 -20.49 -1.30
N THR A 201 -0.70 -21.26 -0.27
CA THR A 201 -0.76 -22.72 -0.30
C THR A 201 -1.61 -23.32 0.82
N ARG A 202 -2.05 -22.56 1.82
CA ARG A 202 -2.76 -23.08 3.01
C ARG A 202 -4.22 -22.67 3.07
N ALA A 203 -4.49 -21.37 3.13
CA ALA A 203 -5.85 -20.88 3.34
C ALA A 203 -6.06 -19.50 2.75
N VAL A 204 -7.26 -19.23 2.24
CA VAL A 204 -7.65 -17.90 1.80
C VAL A 204 -8.94 -17.46 2.46
N PHE A 205 -8.96 -16.25 3.01
CA PHE A 205 -10.11 -15.61 3.62
C PHE A 205 -10.47 -14.33 2.86
N ALA A 206 -11.73 -14.23 2.44
CA ALA A 206 -12.23 -13.04 1.73
C ALA A 206 -13.72 -12.85 1.98
N ASP A 207 -14.25 -11.73 1.53
CA ASP A 207 -15.69 -11.52 1.61
C ASP A 207 -16.44 -12.29 0.52
N SER A 208 -17.76 -12.33 0.64
CA SER A 208 -18.62 -13.05 -0.28
C SER A 208 -18.62 -12.50 -1.71
N GLY A 209 -18.06 -11.31 -1.95
CA GLY A 209 -17.84 -10.72 -3.26
C GLY A 209 -16.82 -11.46 -4.11
N TYR A 210 -15.92 -12.15 -3.44
CA TYR A 210 -14.87 -12.96 -4.07
C TYR A 210 -15.31 -14.39 -4.37
N MET A 211 -16.50 -14.83 -3.93
CA MET A 211 -16.96 -16.21 -4.12
C MET A 211 -17.40 -16.48 -5.56
N SER A 212 -16.87 -17.55 -6.18
CA SER A 212 -17.37 -18.16 -7.41
C SER A 212 -17.27 -19.68 -7.31
N GLN A 213 -18.09 -20.41 -8.09
CA GLN A 213 -18.03 -21.88 -8.11
C GLN A 213 -16.72 -22.39 -8.69
N GLU A 214 -16.21 -21.73 -9.71
CA GLU A 214 -14.91 -22.02 -10.32
C GLU A 214 -13.79 -21.88 -9.28
N ARG A 215 -13.74 -20.77 -8.57
CA ARG A 215 -12.74 -20.50 -7.51
C ARG A 215 -12.82 -21.55 -6.40
N LYS A 216 -14.03 -21.93 -6.00
CA LYS A 216 -14.22 -22.98 -4.99
C LYS A 216 -13.65 -24.32 -5.47
N ARG A 217 -13.84 -24.67 -6.76
CA ARG A 217 -13.26 -25.89 -7.35
C ARG A 217 -11.74 -25.81 -7.40
N LYS A 218 -11.19 -24.68 -7.85
CA LYS A 218 -9.74 -24.45 -7.95
C LYS A 218 -9.07 -24.54 -6.58
N LEU A 219 -9.53 -23.80 -5.57
CA LEU A 219 -8.97 -23.86 -4.21
C LEU A 219 -9.01 -25.28 -3.63
N ARG A 220 -10.10 -26.04 -3.91
CA ARG A 220 -10.20 -27.43 -3.48
C ARG A 220 -9.19 -28.33 -4.21
N ALA A 221 -9.01 -28.16 -5.51
CA ALA A 221 -8.05 -28.93 -6.29
C ALA A 221 -6.61 -28.66 -5.83
N ASP A 222 -6.30 -27.41 -5.49
CA ASP A 222 -4.99 -26.98 -5.01
C ASP A 222 -4.77 -27.31 -3.51
N GLY A 223 -5.74 -27.95 -2.83
CA GLY A 223 -5.64 -28.27 -1.40
C GLY A 223 -5.73 -27.05 -0.46
N ILE A 224 -6.12 -25.87 -0.98
CA ILE A 224 -6.17 -24.62 -0.23
C ILE A 224 -7.51 -24.51 0.51
N PHE A 225 -7.44 -24.22 1.81
CA PHE A 225 -8.65 -24.02 2.61
C PHE A 225 -9.41 -22.78 2.16
N ASN A 226 -10.70 -22.97 1.81
CA ASN A 226 -11.59 -21.90 1.38
C ASN A 226 -12.32 -21.28 2.56
N GLY A 227 -11.82 -20.13 3.05
CA GLY A 227 -12.42 -19.28 4.08
C GLY A 227 -13.22 -18.10 3.52
N ILE A 228 -13.60 -18.10 2.22
CA ILE A 228 -14.44 -17.06 1.64
C ILE A 228 -15.87 -17.21 2.18
N THR A 229 -16.45 -16.10 2.66
CA THR A 229 -17.82 -16.11 3.19
C THR A 229 -18.84 -16.44 2.09
N GLU A 230 -19.83 -17.24 2.40
CA GLU A 230 -20.85 -17.67 1.45
C GLU A 230 -22.04 -16.70 1.41
N ARG A 231 -22.64 -16.50 0.22
CA ARG A 231 -23.89 -15.77 0.02
C ARG A 231 -25.08 -16.74 -0.03
N ARG A 232 -26.26 -16.19 0.21
CA ARG A 232 -27.51 -16.89 -0.08
C ARG A 232 -27.60 -17.17 -1.59
N VAL A 233 -28.04 -18.36 -1.94
CA VAL A 233 -28.33 -18.73 -3.33
C VAL A 233 -29.76 -18.32 -3.67
N ARG A 234 -30.04 -18.06 -4.94
CA ARG A 234 -31.40 -17.73 -5.43
C ARG A 234 -32.39 -18.81 -4.97
N GLY A 235 -33.49 -18.40 -4.35
CA GLY A 235 -34.49 -19.30 -3.76
C GLY A 235 -34.24 -19.67 -2.30
N GLN A 236 -33.14 -19.25 -1.69
CA GLN A 236 -32.82 -19.49 -0.29
C GLN A 236 -33.18 -18.29 0.57
N SER A 237 -34.15 -18.44 1.50
CA SER A 237 -34.57 -17.35 2.40
C SER A 237 -33.50 -16.99 3.44
N LYS A 238 -32.78 -17.98 3.97
CA LYS A 238 -31.71 -17.84 4.98
C LYS A 238 -30.52 -18.72 4.65
N LEU A 239 -29.34 -18.36 5.13
CA LEU A 239 -28.16 -19.26 5.11
C LEU A 239 -28.44 -20.48 5.95
N ARG A 240 -27.93 -21.65 5.51
CA ARG A 240 -27.94 -22.86 6.34
C ARG A 240 -27.16 -22.64 7.63
N THR A 241 -27.55 -23.28 8.72
CA THR A 241 -26.89 -23.09 10.03
C THR A 241 -25.37 -23.30 9.97
N LYS A 242 -24.91 -24.31 9.23
CA LYS A 242 -23.45 -24.54 9.01
C LYS A 242 -22.77 -23.38 8.28
N GLN A 243 -23.39 -22.85 7.21
CA GLN A 243 -22.89 -21.71 6.46
C GLN A 243 -22.81 -20.46 7.33
N SER A 244 -23.84 -20.20 8.13
CA SER A 244 -23.87 -19.05 9.05
C SER A 244 -22.77 -19.14 10.11
N LYS A 245 -22.59 -20.33 10.74
CA LYS A 245 -21.51 -20.57 11.72
C LYS A 245 -20.13 -20.38 11.08
N ASN A 246 -19.90 -20.91 9.87
CA ASN A 246 -18.64 -20.74 9.15
C ASN A 246 -18.40 -19.27 8.80
N ASN A 247 -19.41 -18.56 8.28
CA ASN A 247 -19.29 -17.14 7.98
C ASN A 247 -18.89 -16.31 9.20
N THR A 248 -19.46 -16.61 10.38
CA THR A 248 -19.07 -15.94 11.63
C THR A 248 -17.60 -16.18 11.98
N ARG A 249 -17.12 -17.44 11.82
CA ARG A 249 -15.69 -17.76 12.05
C ARG A 249 -14.78 -17.06 11.06
N PHE A 250 -15.08 -17.14 9.77
CA PHE A 250 -14.28 -16.54 8.70
C PHE A 250 -14.25 -15.00 8.79
N SER A 251 -15.37 -14.37 9.15
CA SER A 251 -15.43 -12.94 9.35
C SER A 251 -14.53 -12.45 10.49
N LYS A 252 -14.37 -13.23 11.57
CA LYS A 252 -13.44 -12.90 12.67
C LYS A 252 -11.99 -12.86 12.17
N VAL A 253 -11.58 -13.86 11.40
CA VAL A 253 -10.23 -13.90 10.81
C VAL A 253 -10.07 -12.77 9.79
N ARG A 254 -11.04 -12.61 8.87
CA ARG A 254 -11.01 -11.57 7.84
C ARG A 254 -10.91 -10.15 8.40
N ALA A 255 -11.50 -9.89 9.58
CA ALA A 255 -11.44 -8.58 10.21
C ALA A 255 -10.00 -8.05 10.40
N LEU A 256 -9.01 -8.93 10.45
CA LEU A 256 -7.60 -8.54 10.57
C LEU A 256 -7.09 -7.77 9.33
N VAL A 257 -7.69 -7.97 8.13
CA VAL A 257 -7.32 -7.23 6.92
C VAL A 257 -7.78 -5.76 6.97
N GLU A 258 -8.70 -5.42 7.87
CA GLU A 258 -9.17 -4.04 8.05
C GLU A 258 -8.15 -3.16 8.78
N LEU A 259 -7.22 -3.77 9.55
CA LEU A 259 -6.19 -3.03 10.30
C LEU A 259 -5.26 -2.21 9.40
N PRO A 260 -4.65 -2.76 8.33
CA PRO A 260 -3.85 -1.97 7.38
C PRO A 260 -4.65 -0.81 6.80
N PHE A 261 -5.89 -1.03 6.37
CA PHE A 261 -6.70 0.04 5.80
C PHE A 261 -7.01 1.16 6.80
N ALA A 262 -7.31 0.79 8.06
CA ALA A 262 -7.55 1.77 9.12
C ALA A 262 -6.28 2.60 9.38
N PHE A 263 -5.11 1.95 9.45
CA PHE A 263 -3.83 2.64 9.65
C PHE A 263 -3.50 3.57 8.49
N ILE A 264 -3.57 3.07 7.25
CA ILE A 264 -3.27 3.81 6.02
C ILE A 264 -4.16 5.06 5.92
N LYS A 265 -5.45 4.91 6.18
CA LYS A 265 -6.39 6.03 6.07
C LYS A 265 -6.32 7.02 7.22
N ARG A 266 -6.17 6.54 8.46
CA ARG A 266 -6.25 7.40 9.67
C ARG A 266 -4.91 7.99 10.05
N GLN A 267 -3.85 7.17 10.11
CA GLN A 267 -2.53 7.62 10.56
C GLN A 267 -1.70 8.18 9.41
N MET A 268 -1.63 7.48 8.27
CA MET A 268 -0.91 7.97 7.09
C MET A 268 -1.72 9.00 6.30
N LYS A 269 -2.99 9.25 6.66
CA LYS A 269 -3.89 10.21 6.00
C LYS A 269 -4.06 9.97 4.50
N TYR A 270 -3.86 8.73 4.04
CA TYR A 270 -3.99 8.38 2.64
C TYR A 270 -5.44 7.98 2.31
N VAL A 271 -6.31 8.97 2.21
CA VAL A 271 -7.73 8.84 1.84
C VAL A 271 -8.01 9.30 0.42
N GLU A 272 -7.11 10.14 -0.11
CA GLU A 272 -7.15 10.70 -1.47
C GLU A 272 -5.83 10.47 -2.19
N THR A 273 -5.91 10.38 -3.52
CA THR A 273 -4.71 10.24 -4.37
C THR A 273 -3.88 11.50 -4.36
N LYS A 274 -2.55 11.34 -4.34
CA LYS A 274 -1.60 12.46 -4.43
C LYS A 274 -1.14 12.73 -5.86
N TYR A 275 -1.42 11.82 -6.78
CA TYR A 275 -0.94 11.88 -8.17
C TYR A 275 -2.07 11.66 -9.16
N LEU A 276 -1.86 12.12 -10.39
CA LEU A 276 -2.70 11.81 -11.54
C LEU A 276 -2.18 10.54 -12.24
N GLY A 277 -3.10 9.67 -12.66
CA GLY A 277 -2.82 8.46 -13.41
C GLY A 277 -2.61 7.22 -12.53
N LEU A 278 -3.03 6.08 -13.07
CA LEU A 278 -3.00 4.78 -12.37
C LEU A 278 -1.57 4.37 -12.02
N HIS A 279 -0.63 4.54 -12.94
CA HIS A 279 0.76 4.12 -12.75
C HIS A 279 1.42 4.80 -11.53
N LYS A 280 1.33 6.14 -11.44
CA LYS A 280 1.94 6.88 -10.33
C LYS A 280 1.28 6.54 -8.99
N ASN A 281 -0.04 6.41 -8.97
CA ASN A 281 -0.78 6.01 -7.78
C ASN A 281 -0.46 4.58 -7.37
N SER A 282 -0.32 3.65 -8.32
CA SER A 282 0.11 2.27 -8.03
C SER A 282 1.49 2.22 -7.39
N GLN A 283 2.47 2.92 -7.97
CA GLN A 283 3.81 3.01 -7.37
C GLN A 283 3.77 3.61 -5.97
N HIS A 284 3.01 4.69 -5.75
CA HIS A 284 2.88 5.29 -4.43
C HIS A 284 2.24 4.33 -3.41
N VAL A 285 1.29 3.51 -3.83
CA VAL A 285 0.66 2.50 -2.96
C VAL A 285 1.66 1.44 -2.50
N PHE A 286 2.65 1.05 -3.32
CA PHE A 286 3.74 0.17 -2.87
C PHE A 286 4.56 0.82 -1.76
N LEU A 287 4.89 2.12 -1.87
CA LEU A 287 5.58 2.86 -0.80
C LEU A 287 4.75 2.90 0.49
N ILE A 288 3.45 3.15 0.39
CA ILE A 288 2.51 3.15 1.54
C ILE A 288 2.47 1.76 2.18
N ALA A 289 2.42 0.69 1.38
CA ALA A 289 2.41 -0.69 1.88
C ALA A 289 3.74 -1.04 2.58
N ALA A 290 4.88 -0.67 2.00
CA ALA A 290 6.19 -0.82 2.63
C ALA A 290 6.27 -0.07 3.97
N ALA A 291 5.87 1.20 3.97
CA ALA A 291 5.85 2.03 5.17
C ALA A 291 4.92 1.46 6.27
N TYR A 292 3.74 0.93 5.89
CA TYR A 292 2.85 0.24 6.82
C TYR A 292 3.52 -1.01 7.42
N ASN A 293 4.10 -1.86 6.59
CA ASN A 293 4.78 -3.07 7.03
C ASN A 293 5.91 -2.76 8.02
N LEU A 294 6.76 -1.79 7.69
CA LEU A 294 7.83 -1.32 8.59
C LEU A 294 7.28 -0.84 9.93
N LYS A 295 6.17 -0.11 9.94
CA LYS A 295 5.55 0.37 11.19
C LYS A 295 4.98 -0.76 12.04
N ARG A 296 4.61 -1.87 11.41
CA ARG A 296 4.07 -3.06 12.09
C ARG A 296 5.15 -3.92 12.71
N MET A 297 6.36 -3.95 12.13
CA MET A 297 7.46 -4.85 12.54
C MET A 297 7.86 -4.75 14.01
N PRO A 298 8.08 -3.58 14.63
CA PRO A 298 8.51 -3.50 16.03
C PRO A 298 7.58 -4.25 16.99
N ASN A 299 6.27 -4.06 16.80
CA ASN A 299 5.26 -4.72 17.63
C ASN A 299 5.23 -6.25 17.45
N LEU A 300 5.66 -6.76 16.30
CA LEU A 300 5.74 -8.20 16.05
C LEU A 300 7.02 -8.79 16.64
N ILE A 301 8.14 -8.12 16.49
CA ILE A 301 9.42 -8.52 17.10
C ILE A 301 9.27 -8.63 18.62
N GLN A 302 8.67 -7.62 19.27
CA GLN A 302 8.43 -7.64 20.73
C GLN A 302 7.52 -8.79 21.22
N ARG A 303 6.70 -9.38 20.32
CA ARG A 303 5.86 -10.54 20.65
C ARG A 303 6.56 -11.87 20.49
N CYS A 304 7.66 -11.90 19.74
CA CYS A 304 8.45 -13.11 19.48
C CYS A 304 9.63 -13.23 20.47
N THR A 305 9.97 -12.16 21.18
CA THR A 305 10.91 -12.14 22.32
C THR A 305 10.18 -12.33 23.63
#